data_1c73b1d4f6a8cd9865c7e4d47424c81c
#
_entry.id   1c73b1d4f6a8cd9865c7e4d47424c81c
#
_cell.length_a   1.000
_cell.length_b   1.000
_cell.length_c   1.000
_cell.angle_alpha   90.00
_cell.angle_beta   90.00
_cell.angle_gamma   90.00
#
_symmetry.space_group_name_H-M   'P 1'
#
loop_
_entity.id
_entity.type
_entity.pdbx_description
1 polymer ?
#
loop_
_entity_poly.entity_id
_entity_poly.type
_entity_poly.pdbx_seq_one_letter_code
_entity_poly.pdbx_strand_id
1 'polypeptide(L)'
;EPTRQKDTQQFRYFGSLLLRQGGEIGFHGYNHQPLVLPNTDYKGLYAYRQWPSEEAITAAMEELIEFQQTVLPYTNGTVYVPPSNILSAEGRRVLGTKVPQIRTIASTYFKDGTDLPYVQEFGVATDGIVEQPRIVSGGMVGDTYMRLAAMSELNMHYVSTHFMHPDDLLDEDRGAAEGWEVYKGGLEDYLKWLSTSAPDLRRQTGTECSGAIQRYAQLTVALDSTDTAWTLHLGNFVDEAWLFFRANEGTPGRVTNGELTHLTGDLYLLKATAGTVHIERKGA
;
A
#
# COMPACT_ATOMS: atom_id res chain seq x y z
N GLU A 1 -19.58 21.81 -21.05
CA GLU A 1 -19.10 21.21 -22.32
C GLU A 1 -19.56 19.75 -22.40
N PRO A 2 -20.06 19.27 -23.56
CA PRO A 2 -20.62 17.91 -23.68
C PRO A 2 -19.60 16.80 -23.35
N THR A 3 -18.35 16.98 -23.71
CA THR A 3 -17.27 16.02 -23.45
C THR A 3 -17.02 15.86 -21.96
N ARG A 4 -16.87 16.98 -21.23
CA ARG A 4 -16.65 16.97 -19.77
C ARG A 4 -17.80 16.31 -19.02
N GLN A 5 -19.03 16.53 -19.44
CA GLN A 5 -20.22 15.88 -18.82
C GLN A 5 -20.21 14.36 -19.05
N LYS A 6 -19.86 13.91 -20.26
CA LYS A 6 -19.76 12.49 -20.60
C LYS A 6 -18.66 11.82 -19.77
N ASP A 7 -17.49 12.43 -19.66
CA ASP A 7 -16.36 11.90 -18.92
C ASP A 7 -16.70 11.79 -17.42
N THR A 8 -17.38 12.78 -16.85
CA THR A 8 -17.85 12.75 -15.46
C THR A 8 -18.86 11.62 -15.23
N GLN A 9 -19.77 11.36 -16.18
CA GLN A 9 -20.74 10.26 -16.10
C GLN A 9 -20.05 8.90 -16.17
N GLN A 10 -19.06 8.73 -17.04
CA GLN A 10 -18.27 7.51 -17.15
C GLN A 10 -17.45 7.28 -15.87
N PHE A 11 -16.80 8.31 -15.36
CA PHE A 11 -16.05 8.22 -14.09
C PHE A 11 -16.96 7.81 -12.93
N ARG A 12 -18.16 8.40 -12.83
CA ARG A 12 -19.15 8.02 -11.82
C ARG A 12 -19.59 6.56 -11.96
N TYR A 13 -19.87 6.12 -13.18
CA TYR A 13 -20.32 4.75 -13.42
C TYR A 13 -19.26 3.71 -13.09
N PHE A 14 -18.08 3.84 -13.69
CA PHE A 14 -16.99 2.87 -13.49
C PHE A 14 -16.38 2.97 -12.08
N GLY A 15 -16.23 4.16 -11.53
CA GLY A 15 -15.77 4.36 -10.16
C GLY A 15 -16.74 3.72 -9.16
N SER A 16 -18.05 3.90 -9.34
CA SER A 16 -19.05 3.24 -8.48
C SER A 16 -19.03 1.72 -8.62
N LEU A 17 -18.75 1.19 -9.81
CA LEU A 17 -18.61 -0.25 -10.03
C LEU A 17 -17.39 -0.79 -9.24
N LEU A 18 -16.25 -0.13 -9.35
CA LEU A 18 -15.02 -0.49 -8.67
C LEU A 18 -15.18 -0.50 -7.14
N LEU A 19 -15.81 0.54 -6.59
CA LEU A 19 -16.11 0.64 -5.16
C LEU A 19 -17.04 -0.48 -4.66
N ARG A 20 -18.06 -0.82 -5.43
CA ARG A 20 -18.96 -1.96 -5.09
C ARG A 20 -18.26 -3.32 -5.11
N GLN A 21 -17.15 -3.44 -5.81
CA GLN A 21 -16.31 -4.64 -5.83
C GLN A 21 -15.23 -4.64 -4.73
N GLY A 22 -15.27 -3.68 -3.80
CA GLY A 22 -14.31 -3.57 -2.72
C GLY A 22 -13.01 -2.87 -3.11
N GLY A 23 -12.98 -2.20 -4.27
CA GLY A 23 -11.85 -1.38 -4.69
C GLY A 23 -11.82 -0.03 -3.98
N GLU A 24 -10.71 0.68 -4.12
CA GLU A 24 -10.49 2.04 -3.64
C GLU A 24 -10.10 2.94 -4.81
N ILE A 25 -10.45 4.22 -4.74
CA ILE A 25 -10.04 5.23 -5.72
C ILE A 25 -9.17 6.24 -5.00
N GLY A 26 -7.90 6.28 -5.37
CA GLY A 26 -6.92 7.27 -4.92
C GLY A 26 -6.75 8.43 -5.90
N PHE A 27 -5.70 9.20 -5.70
CA PHE A 27 -5.36 10.38 -6.48
C PHE A 27 -4.07 10.17 -7.26
N HIS A 28 -4.06 10.64 -8.51
CA HIS A 28 -2.90 10.52 -9.41
C HIS A 28 -2.50 11.90 -9.98
N GLY A 29 -2.51 12.91 -9.13
CA GLY A 29 -2.20 14.29 -9.49
C GLY A 29 -3.31 15.00 -10.27
N TYR A 30 -3.30 16.33 -10.20
CA TYR A 30 -4.18 17.18 -10.98
C TYR A 30 -3.66 17.23 -12.42
N ASN A 31 -4.48 16.84 -13.39
CA ASN A 31 -4.09 16.73 -14.81
C ASN A 31 -2.81 15.91 -15.06
N HIS A 32 -2.57 14.85 -14.27
CA HIS A 32 -1.35 14.06 -14.37
C HIS A 32 -0.05 14.88 -14.23
N GLN A 33 -0.11 15.98 -13.50
CA GLN A 33 1.06 16.85 -13.30
C GLN A 33 1.76 16.53 -11.98
N PRO A 34 3.06 16.17 -12.02
CA PRO A 34 3.86 15.95 -10.81
C PRO A 34 3.93 17.18 -9.91
N LEU A 35 4.04 16.96 -8.60
CA LEU A 35 4.12 18.02 -7.62
C LEU A 35 5.56 18.53 -7.50
N VAL A 36 5.95 19.41 -8.43
CA VAL A 36 7.31 19.96 -8.57
C VAL A 36 7.26 21.46 -8.64
N LEU A 37 8.11 22.14 -7.86
CA LEU A 37 8.30 23.59 -7.87
C LEU A 37 9.44 24.01 -8.82
N PRO A 38 9.53 25.30 -9.22
CA PRO A 38 10.45 25.76 -10.25
C PRO A 38 11.94 25.55 -9.95
N ASN A 39 12.30 25.37 -8.69
CA ASN A 39 13.70 25.21 -8.28
C ASN A 39 14.19 23.76 -8.29
N THR A 40 13.35 22.83 -8.68
CA THR A 40 13.69 21.40 -8.71
C THR A 40 14.05 21.00 -10.13
N ASP A 41 15.29 20.61 -10.34
CA ASP A 41 15.78 20.11 -11.62
C ASP A 41 15.61 18.59 -11.71
N TYR A 42 14.71 18.12 -12.56
CA TYR A 42 14.56 16.72 -12.92
C TYR A 42 15.30 16.35 -14.21
N LYS A 43 16.33 17.12 -14.59
CA LYS A 43 17.22 16.86 -15.73
C LYS A 43 16.47 16.60 -17.06
N GLY A 44 15.31 17.21 -17.22
CA GLY A 44 14.52 17.08 -18.44
C GLY A 44 13.93 15.68 -18.67
N LEU A 45 13.87 14.84 -17.64
CA LEU A 45 13.29 13.49 -17.73
C LEU A 45 11.86 13.50 -18.29
N TYR A 46 11.10 14.58 -18.04
CA TYR A 46 9.76 14.77 -18.59
C TYR A 46 9.49 16.28 -18.81
N ALA A 47 8.80 16.62 -19.89
CA ALA A 47 8.41 18.00 -20.23
C ALA A 47 7.20 18.49 -19.40
N TYR A 48 7.15 18.19 -18.12
CA TYR A 48 6.08 18.67 -17.25
C TYR A 48 6.27 20.14 -16.88
N ARG A 49 5.16 20.85 -16.80
CA ARG A 49 5.16 22.19 -16.21
C ARG A 49 5.36 22.10 -14.71
N GLN A 50 6.15 23.02 -14.17
CA GLN A 50 6.32 23.15 -12.73
C GLN A 50 5.16 23.97 -12.15
N TRP A 51 4.77 23.68 -10.91
CA TRP A 51 3.80 24.49 -10.19
C TRP A 51 4.45 25.81 -9.76
N PRO A 52 3.75 26.96 -9.88
CA PRO A 52 4.35 28.25 -9.55
C PRO A 52 4.63 28.44 -8.05
N SER A 53 3.89 27.76 -7.18
CA SER A 53 4.05 27.82 -5.72
C SER A 53 3.41 26.63 -5.01
N GLU A 54 3.65 26.49 -3.71
CA GLU A 54 3.01 25.51 -2.85
C GLU A 54 1.50 25.73 -2.71
N GLU A 55 1.07 27.00 -2.69
CA GLU A 55 -0.34 27.37 -2.65
C GLU A 55 -1.07 26.89 -3.92
N ALA A 56 -0.41 26.95 -5.06
CA ALA A 56 -0.97 26.43 -6.31
C ALA A 56 -1.10 24.90 -6.29
N ILE A 57 -0.12 24.19 -5.74
CA ILE A 57 -0.21 22.74 -5.52
C ILE A 57 -1.37 22.43 -4.57
N THR A 58 -1.46 23.14 -3.44
CA THR A 58 -2.51 22.93 -2.43
C THR A 58 -3.89 23.14 -3.05
N ALA A 59 -4.12 24.27 -3.73
CA ALA A 59 -5.39 24.57 -4.38
C ALA A 59 -5.77 23.52 -5.45
N ALA A 60 -4.81 23.06 -6.24
CA ALA A 60 -5.07 22.01 -7.24
C ALA A 60 -5.45 20.68 -6.59
N MET A 61 -4.82 20.31 -5.48
CA MET A 61 -5.17 19.10 -4.74
C MET A 61 -6.53 19.21 -4.06
N GLU A 62 -6.86 20.36 -3.49
CA GLU A 62 -8.18 20.64 -2.92
C GLU A 62 -9.29 20.54 -3.99
N GLU A 63 -9.09 21.15 -5.16
CA GLU A 63 -10.04 21.04 -6.28
C GLU A 63 -10.22 19.60 -6.75
N LEU A 64 -9.15 18.81 -6.83
CA LEU A 64 -9.18 17.41 -7.22
C LEU A 64 -9.97 16.57 -6.20
N ILE A 65 -9.76 16.81 -4.92
CA ILE A 65 -10.45 16.13 -3.81
C ILE A 65 -11.94 16.49 -3.84
N GLU A 66 -12.28 17.78 -3.98
CA GLU A 66 -13.66 18.24 -4.08
C GLU A 66 -14.37 17.66 -5.30
N PHE A 67 -13.70 17.59 -6.45
CA PHE A 67 -14.24 16.94 -7.64
C PHE A 67 -14.54 15.47 -7.40
N GLN A 68 -13.60 14.72 -6.81
CA GLN A 68 -13.82 13.31 -6.49
C GLN A 68 -15.03 13.13 -5.57
N GLN A 69 -15.12 13.91 -4.50
CA GLN A 69 -16.23 13.85 -3.54
C GLN A 69 -17.57 14.23 -4.16
N THR A 70 -17.57 15.17 -5.10
CA THR A 70 -18.78 15.56 -5.85
C THR A 70 -19.26 14.45 -6.78
N VAL A 71 -18.36 13.79 -7.46
CA VAL A 71 -18.70 12.73 -8.44
C VAL A 71 -18.97 11.40 -7.75
N LEU A 72 -18.22 11.08 -6.69
CA LEU A 72 -18.29 9.85 -5.92
C LEU A 72 -18.41 10.17 -4.41
N PRO A 73 -19.58 10.62 -3.94
CA PRO A 73 -19.76 11.20 -2.60
C PRO A 73 -19.49 10.23 -1.43
N TYR A 74 -19.34 8.96 -1.71
CA TYR A 74 -19.06 7.93 -0.69
C TYR A 74 -17.59 7.51 -0.63
N THR A 75 -16.72 8.21 -1.38
CA THR A 75 -15.28 7.96 -1.36
C THR A 75 -14.58 8.91 -0.41
N ASN A 76 -13.60 8.38 0.29
CA ASN A 76 -12.68 9.16 1.09
C ASN A 76 -11.25 8.73 0.74
N GLY A 77 -10.86 8.93 -0.52
CA GLY A 77 -9.55 8.55 -1.02
C GLY A 77 -8.44 9.21 -0.19
N THR A 78 -7.51 8.41 0.30
CA THR A 78 -6.39 8.88 1.13
C THR A 78 -5.04 8.59 0.50
N VAL A 79 -5.04 7.84 -0.60
CA VAL A 79 -3.85 7.37 -1.29
C VAL A 79 -3.50 8.29 -2.45
N TYR A 80 -2.27 8.74 -2.49
CA TYR A 80 -1.70 9.51 -3.59
C TYR A 80 -0.65 8.69 -4.33
N VAL A 81 -0.76 8.64 -5.64
CA VAL A 81 0.22 8.01 -6.54
C VAL A 81 0.86 9.12 -7.37
N PRO A 82 2.16 9.40 -7.22
CA PRO A 82 2.83 10.46 -7.99
C PRO A 82 2.80 10.17 -9.49
N PRO A 83 2.36 11.13 -10.33
CA PRO A 83 2.49 11.03 -11.78
C PRO A 83 3.94 10.79 -12.20
N SER A 84 4.14 9.84 -13.11
CA SER A 84 5.47 9.43 -13.61
C SER A 84 6.51 9.12 -12.52
N ASN A 85 6.05 8.74 -11.33
CA ASN A 85 6.92 8.53 -10.15
C ASN A 85 7.74 9.76 -9.73
N ILE A 86 7.26 10.95 -10.05
CA ILE A 86 7.95 12.21 -9.71
C ILE A 86 7.21 12.89 -8.57
N LEU A 87 7.92 13.11 -7.48
CA LEU A 87 7.43 13.84 -6.31
C LEU A 87 8.61 14.54 -5.65
N SER A 88 8.69 15.86 -5.77
CA SER A 88 9.75 16.63 -5.12
C SER A 88 9.62 16.58 -3.59
N ALA A 89 10.71 16.89 -2.90
CA ALA A 89 10.69 17.01 -1.45
C ALA A 89 9.68 18.07 -0.98
N GLU A 90 9.56 19.18 -1.70
CA GLU A 90 8.59 20.24 -1.44
C GLU A 90 7.15 19.76 -1.72
N GLY A 91 6.92 19.09 -2.85
CA GLY A 91 5.62 18.50 -3.17
C GLY A 91 5.18 17.47 -2.13
N ARG A 92 6.10 16.63 -1.71
CA ARG A 92 5.89 15.66 -0.62
C ARG A 92 5.52 16.36 0.70
N ARG A 93 6.23 17.44 1.04
CA ARG A 93 5.95 18.23 2.24
C ARG A 93 4.58 18.90 2.17
N VAL A 94 4.19 19.43 1.01
CA VAL A 94 2.84 20.00 0.82
C VAL A 94 1.77 18.96 1.06
N LEU A 95 1.89 17.75 0.50
CA LEU A 95 0.95 16.67 0.79
C LEU A 95 0.83 16.39 2.28
N GLY A 96 1.95 16.24 2.98
CA GLY A 96 1.97 15.90 4.41
C GLY A 96 1.48 17.01 5.33
N THR A 97 1.60 18.29 4.95
CA THR A 97 1.31 19.41 5.85
C THR A 97 0.09 20.23 5.49
N LYS A 98 -0.24 20.31 4.19
CA LYS A 98 -1.32 21.17 3.68
C LYS A 98 -2.50 20.39 3.09
N VAL A 99 -2.36 19.10 2.84
CA VAL A 99 -3.41 18.26 2.26
C VAL A 99 -3.73 17.08 3.21
N PRO A 100 -4.41 17.33 4.33
CA PRO A 100 -4.63 16.33 5.38
C PRO A 100 -5.44 15.11 4.95
N GLN A 101 -6.12 15.19 3.82
CA GLN A 101 -6.80 14.07 3.18
C GLN A 101 -5.80 12.97 2.79
N ILE A 102 -4.63 13.34 2.28
CA ILE A 102 -3.62 12.38 1.85
C ILE A 102 -2.89 11.82 3.06
N ARG A 103 -2.96 10.50 3.23
CA ARG A 103 -2.37 9.75 4.32
C ARG A 103 -1.31 8.76 3.85
N THR A 104 -1.30 8.46 2.56
CA THR A 104 -0.47 7.43 1.96
C THR A 104 0.10 7.91 0.64
N ILE A 105 1.38 7.63 0.42
CA ILE A 105 2.00 7.75 -0.90
C ILE A 105 2.34 6.35 -1.38
N ALA A 106 1.64 5.92 -2.44
CA ALA A 106 1.80 4.58 -3.00
C ALA A 106 2.61 4.65 -4.29
N SER A 107 3.92 4.71 -4.17
CA SER A 107 4.84 4.71 -5.30
C SER A 107 6.29 4.54 -4.83
N THR A 108 7.14 4.08 -5.73
CA THR A 108 8.54 4.46 -5.74
C THR A 108 8.62 5.82 -6.43
N TYR A 109 9.31 6.79 -5.88
CA TYR A 109 9.35 8.14 -6.47
C TYR A 109 10.70 8.83 -6.32
N PHE A 110 10.97 9.75 -7.27
CA PHE A 110 12.16 10.59 -7.24
C PHE A 110 11.94 11.73 -6.26
N LYS A 111 12.81 11.86 -5.25
CA LYS A 111 12.77 12.92 -4.25
C LYS A 111 13.47 14.19 -4.70
N ASP A 112 14.50 14.03 -5.50
CA ASP A 112 15.33 15.11 -6.02
C ASP A 112 15.77 14.77 -7.44
N GLY A 113 16.49 15.67 -8.10
CA GLY A 113 16.97 15.48 -9.47
C GLY A 113 18.14 14.52 -9.63
N THR A 114 18.45 13.71 -8.62
CA THR A 114 19.48 12.67 -8.72
C THR A 114 18.93 11.40 -9.35
N ASP A 115 19.83 10.58 -9.91
CA ASP A 115 19.45 9.35 -10.63
C ASP A 115 19.14 8.18 -9.66
N LEU A 116 19.15 8.43 -8.35
CA LEU A 116 18.96 7.41 -7.32
C LEU A 116 17.87 7.86 -6.32
N PRO A 117 16.69 7.34 -6.45
CA PRO A 117 15.72 8.16 -5.82
C PRO A 117 14.51 7.51 -5.28
N TYR A 118 14.53 6.27 -5.05
CA TYR A 118 13.35 5.54 -4.65
C TYR A 118 13.20 5.46 -3.13
N VAL A 119 12.03 5.80 -2.64
CA VAL A 119 11.55 5.24 -1.38
C VAL A 119 11.21 3.79 -1.66
N GLN A 120 11.93 2.88 -1.04
CA GLN A 120 11.81 1.44 -1.25
C GLN A 120 11.30 0.71 0.00
N GLU A 121 10.94 1.43 1.04
CA GLU A 121 10.55 0.85 2.32
C GLU A 121 9.10 1.15 2.65
N PHE A 122 8.39 0.12 3.09
CA PHE A 122 7.09 0.30 3.73
C PHE A 122 7.30 0.86 5.14
N GLY A 123 6.64 1.94 5.47
CA GLY A 123 6.83 2.56 6.76
C GLY A 123 5.98 3.80 6.99
N VAL A 124 6.13 4.40 8.16
CA VAL A 124 5.50 5.65 8.54
C VAL A 124 6.57 6.72 8.63
N ALA A 125 6.43 7.76 7.82
CA ALA A 125 7.33 8.90 7.84
C ALA A 125 7.08 9.79 9.08
N THR A 126 8.02 10.69 9.38
CA THR A 126 7.96 11.57 10.56
C THR A 126 6.76 12.50 10.57
N ASP A 127 6.17 12.80 9.42
CA ASP A 127 4.95 13.59 9.28
C ASP A 127 3.66 12.75 9.32
N GLY A 128 3.77 11.45 9.57
CA GLY A 128 2.65 10.53 9.68
C GLY A 128 2.13 9.95 8.36
N ILE A 129 2.68 10.37 7.22
CA ILE A 129 2.35 9.74 5.93
C ILE A 129 2.93 8.33 5.87
N VAL A 130 2.12 7.39 5.39
CA VAL A 130 2.55 6.02 5.13
C VAL A 130 3.16 5.93 3.73
N GLU A 131 4.35 5.37 3.64
CA GLU A 131 5.01 5.06 2.38
C GLU A 131 4.68 3.62 1.99
N GLN A 132 4.14 3.47 0.78
CA GLN A 132 3.84 2.17 0.17
C GLN A 132 4.56 2.08 -1.19
N PRO A 133 5.85 1.78 -1.22
CA PRO A 133 6.58 1.62 -2.47
C PRO A 133 5.98 0.46 -3.28
N ARG A 134 5.80 0.66 -4.59
CA ARG A 134 5.33 -0.36 -5.51
C ARG A 134 6.53 -0.96 -6.23
N ILE A 135 7.13 -1.93 -5.58
CA ILE A 135 8.34 -2.61 -6.07
C ILE A 135 7.95 -3.63 -7.14
N VAL A 136 6.86 -4.37 -6.90
CA VAL A 136 6.35 -5.31 -7.90
C VAL A 136 5.54 -4.53 -8.92
N SER A 137 5.99 -4.57 -10.17
CA SER A 137 5.31 -3.87 -11.27
C SER A 137 5.42 -4.67 -12.56
N GLY A 138 4.49 -4.45 -13.47
CA GLY A 138 4.53 -4.99 -14.81
C GLY A 138 3.27 -5.71 -15.24
N GLY A 139 3.26 -6.04 -16.53
CA GLY A 139 2.18 -6.77 -17.18
C GLY A 139 2.11 -8.21 -16.70
N MET A 140 0.97 -8.78 -16.88
CA MET A 140 0.53 -10.05 -16.33
C MET A 140 1.10 -11.29 -17.00
N VAL A 141 2.12 -11.16 -17.81
CA VAL A 141 2.72 -12.32 -18.51
C VAL A 141 3.83 -12.86 -17.63
N GLY A 142 3.69 -14.12 -17.23
CA GLY A 142 4.47 -14.83 -16.21
C GLY A 142 5.96 -14.53 -16.18
N ASP A 143 6.31 -13.44 -15.54
CA ASP A 143 7.69 -13.03 -15.31
C ASP A 143 8.21 -13.66 -14.02
N THR A 144 9.24 -14.46 -14.14
CA THR A 144 9.94 -15.07 -13.00
C THR A 144 10.48 -14.00 -12.04
N TYR A 145 10.93 -12.86 -12.57
CA TYR A 145 11.39 -11.75 -11.76
C TYR A 145 10.26 -11.13 -10.91
N MET A 146 9.08 -10.97 -11.49
CA MET A 146 7.91 -10.43 -10.77
C MET A 146 7.52 -11.35 -9.59
N ARG A 147 7.57 -12.67 -9.78
CA ARG A 147 7.30 -13.64 -8.70
C ARG A 147 8.38 -13.59 -7.62
N LEU A 148 9.64 -13.48 -8.01
CA LEU A 148 10.74 -13.31 -7.05
C LEU A 148 10.59 -12.01 -6.26
N ALA A 149 10.28 -10.91 -6.92
CA ALA A 149 10.04 -9.61 -6.28
C ALA A 149 8.88 -9.68 -5.28
N ALA A 150 7.73 -10.24 -5.68
CA ALA A 150 6.57 -10.38 -4.80
C ALA A 150 6.87 -11.23 -3.55
N MET A 151 7.55 -12.36 -3.72
CA MET A 151 7.94 -13.19 -2.57
C MET A 151 8.99 -12.51 -1.69
N SER A 152 9.90 -11.75 -2.29
CA SER A 152 10.89 -10.97 -1.52
C SER A 152 10.22 -9.88 -0.69
N GLU A 153 9.28 -9.13 -1.28
CA GLU A 153 8.50 -8.13 -0.53
C GLU A 153 7.75 -8.77 0.65
N LEU A 154 7.00 -9.84 0.40
CA LEU A 154 6.24 -10.51 1.44
C LEU A 154 7.12 -11.06 2.58
N ASN A 155 8.30 -11.58 2.24
CA ASN A 155 9.21 -12.10 3.26
C ASN A 155 9.98 -11.02 4.02
N MET A 156 10.28 -9.88 3.38
CA MET A 156 11.10 -8.81 3.98
C MET A 156 10.25 -7.74 4.66
N HIS A 157 9.04 -7.48 4.16
CA HIS A 157 8.18 -6.39 4.62
C HIS A 157 6.81 -6.86 5.12
N TYR A 158 6.45 -8.14 4.94
CA TYR A 158 5.14 -8.72 5.29
C TYR A 158 3.95 -8.10 4.56
N VAL A 159 4.21 -7.27 3.57
CA VAL A 159 3.24 -6.65 2.66
C VAL A 159 3.79 -6.70 1.24
N SER A 160 2.90 -6.62 0.24
CA SER A 160 3.29 -6.42 -1.15
C SER A 160 2.28 -5.53 -1.85
N THR A 161 2.77 -4.63 -2.70
CA THR A 161 1.95 -3.78 -3.56
C THR A 161 2.32 -4.06 -5.00
N HIS A 162 1.35 -4.48 -5.81
CA HIS A 162 1.55 -4.72 -7.22
C HIS A 162 1.00 -3.56 -8.05
N PHE A 163 1.83 -3.00 -8.90
CA PHE A 163 1.47 -1.95 -9.83
C PHE A 163 1.27 -2.48 -11.24
N MET A 164 0.16 -2.11 -11.85
CA MET A 164 -0.15 -2.41 -13.24
C MET A 164 -0.88 -1.26 -13.91
N HIS A 165 -0.72 -1.13 -15.21
CA HIS A 165 -1.49 -0.24 -16.05
C HIS A 165 -2.52 -1.04 -16.87
N PRO A 166 -3.80 -0.99 -16.56
CA PRO A 166 -4.83 -1.67 -17.37
C PRO A 166 -4.91 -1.15 -18.81
N ASP A 167 -4.50 0.09 -19.04
CA ASP A 167 -4.42 0.73 -20.35
C ASP A 167 -3.22 0.28 -21.20
N ASP A 168 -2.33 -0.57 -20.67
CA ASP A 168 -1.29 -1.24 -21.47
C ASP A 168 -1.89 -2.01 -22.65
N LEU A 169 -3.14 -2.46 -22.52
CA LEU A 169 -3.90 -3.08 -23.61
C LEU A 169 -4.20 -2.15 -24.80
N LEU A 170 -4.03 -0.85 -24.62
CA LEU A 170 -4.26 0.17 -25.65
C LEU A 170 -2.96 0.70 -26.25
N ASP A 171 -1.82 0.28 -25.70
CA ASP A 171 -0.50 0.74 -26.06
C ASP A 171 0.23 -0.32 -26.89
N GLU A 172 0.56 0.04 -28.15
CA GLU A 172 1.19 -0.88 -29.11
C GLU A 172 2.57 -1.37 -28.64
N ASP A 173 3.28 -0.56 -27.86
CA ASP A 173 4.61 -0.90 -27.36
C ASP A 173 4.57 -1.70 -26.05
N ARG A 174 3.40 -1.87 -25.44
CA ARG A 174 3.27 -2.51 -24.12
C ARG A 174 2.41 -3.76 -24.08
N GLY A 175 1.26 -3.76 -24.72
CA GLY A 175 0.38 -4.93 -24.58
C GLY A 175 -0.77 -5.03 -25.57
N ALA A 176 -0.97 -4.04 -26.43
CA ALA A 176 -2.07 -4.07 -27.42
C ALA A 176 -1.98 -5.27 -28.38
N ALA A 177 -0.74 -5.68 -28.72
CA ALA A 177 -0.50 -6.82 -29.58
C ALA A 177 -0.90 -8.17 -28.94
N GLU A 178 -0.83 -8.28 -27.62
CA GLU A 178 -1.16 -9.49 -26.87
C GLU A 178 -2.67 -9.69 -26.69
N GLY A 179 -3.38 -8.59 -26.52
CA GLY A 179 -4.84 -8.56 -26.34
C GLY A 179 -5.33 -8.98 -24.97
N TRP A 180 -6.61 -8.74 -24.74
CA TRP A 180 -7.27 -8.92 -23.44
C TRP A 180 -7.16 -10.32 -22.85
N GLU A 181 -7.35 -11.36 -23.66
CA GLU A 181 -7.38 -12.74 -23.15
C GLU A 181 -6.02 -13.19 -22.61
N VAL A 182 -4.92 -12.77 -23.25
CA VAL A 182 -3.56 -13.06 -22.80
C VAL A 182 -3.26 -12.34 -21.48
N TYR A 183 -3.56 -11.05 -21.41
CA TYR A 183 -3.38 -10.26 -20.20
C TYR A 183 -4.21 -10.76 -19.03
N LYS A 184 -5.48 -11.05 -19.26
CA LYS A 184 -6.37 -11.62 -18.27
C LYS A 184 -5.88 -12.97 -17.77
N GLY A 185 -5.51 -13.87 -18.70
CA GLY A 185 -4.97 -15.19 -18.35
C GLY A 185 -3.68 -15.09 -17.53
N GLY A 186 -2.77 -14.19 -17.90
CA GLY A 186 -1.55 -13.92 -17.15
C GLY A 186 -1.81 -13.42 -15.73
N LEU A 187 -2.78 -12.50 -15.56
CA LEU A 187 -3.21 -12.03 -14.24
C LEU A 187 -3.84 -13.15 -13.39
N GLU A 188 -4.71 -13.95 -13.98
CA GLU A 188 -5.35 -15.07 -13.30
C GLU A 188 -4.31 -16.10 -12.84
N ASP A 189 -3.33 -16.43 -13.66
CA ASP A 189 -2.23 -17.34 -13.34
C ASP A 189 -1.32 -16.78 -12.23
N TYR A 190 -1.02 -15.48 -12.28
CA TYR A 190 -0.24 -14.82 -11.23
C TYR A 190 -0.98 -14.82 -9.88
N LEU A 191 -2.24 -14.42 -9.87
CA LEU A 191 -3.06 -14.40 -8.65
C LEU A 191 -3.26 -15.81 -8.06
N LYS A 192 -3.41 -16.83 -8.91
CA LYS A 192 -3.49 -18.22 -8.48
C LYS A 192 -2.16 -18.69 -7.87
N TRP A 193 -1.04 -18.37 -8.52
CA TRP A 193 0.28 -18.67 -7.98
C TRP A 193 0.49 -17.98 -6.63
N LEU A 194 0.17 -16.69 -6.52
CA LEU A 194 0.34 -15.91 -5.30
C LEU A 194 -0.49 -16.49 -4.15
N SER A 195 -1.76 -16.78 -4.37
CA SER A 195 -2.65 -17.36 -3.35
C SER A 195 -2.27 -18.79 -2.97
N THR A 196 -1.58 -19.52 -3.84
CA THR A 196 -1.05 -20.86 -3.51
C THR A 196 0.24 -20.77 -2.70
N SER A 197 1.10 -19.80 -3.04
CA SER A 197 2.39 -19.61 -2.37
C SER A 197 2.26 -18.89 -1.01
N ALA A 198 1.25 -18.06 -0.86
CA ALA A 198 0.94 -17.32 0.36
C ALA A 198 -0.57 -17.44 0.68
N PRO A 199 -1.02 -18.61 1.17
CA PRO A 199 -2.45 -18.91 1.34
C PRO A 199 -3.15 -18.01 2.37
N ASP A 200 -2.40 -17.52 3.36
CA ASP A 200 -2.92 -16.66 4.43
C ASP A 200 -2.79 -15.15 4.08
N LEU A 201 -2.46 -14.84 2.84
CA LEU A 201 -2.33 -13.46 2.39
C LEU A 201 -3.67 -12.71 2.46
N ARG A 202 -3.68 -11.61 3.20
CA ARG A 202 -4.85 -10.74 3.31
C ARG A 202 -4.90 -9.78 2.14
N ARG A 203 -6.04 -9.73 1.46
CA ARG A 203 -6.30 -8.74 0.40
C ARG A 203 -6.71 -7.43 1.04
N GLN A 204 -6.07 -6.34 0.65
CA GLN A 204 -6.29 -5.02 1.25
C GLN A 204 -6.32 -3.95 0.18
N THR A 205 -7.10 -2.90 0.40
CA THR A 205 -6.97 -1.64 -0.32
C THR A 205 -5.71 -0.90 0.15
N GLY A 206 -5.32 0.16 -0.55
CA GLY A 206 -4.17 0.99 -0.14
C GLY A 206 -4.36 1.58 1.25
N THR A 207 -5.56 2.05 1.57
CA THR A 207 -5.88 2.60 2.91
C THR A 207 -5.83 1.53 4.00
N GLU A 208 -6.35 0.34 3.75
CA GLU A 208 -6.28 -0.77 4.72
C GLU A 208 -4.84 -1.23 4.95
N CYS A 209 -4.06 -1.34 3.89
CA CYS A 209 -2.62 -1.65 3.96
C CYS A 209 -1.87 -0.58 4.77
N SER A 210 -2.17 0.70 4.57
CA SER A 210 -1.61 1.79 5.39
C SER A 210 -1.95 1.64 6.86
N GLY A 211 -3.19 1.29 7.19
CA GLY A 211 -3.58 0.99 8.56
C GLY A 211 -2.78 -0.15 9.17
N ALA A 212 -2.52 -1.21 8.40
CA ALA A 212 -1.69 -2.33 8.86
C ALA A 212 -0.24 -1.91 9.10
N ILE A 213 0.35 -1.11 8.20
CA ILE A 213 1.71 -0.57 8.35
C ILE A 213 1.82 0.34 9.59
N GLN A 214 0.84 1.23 9.80
CA GLN A 214 0.82 2.10 10.97
C GLN A 214 0.72 1.30 12.27
N ARG A 215 -0.17 0.32 12.34
CA ARG A 215 -0.30 -0.57 13.49
C ARG A 215 1.02 -1.29 13.79
N TYR A 216 1.65 -1.86 12.77
CA TYR A 216 2.94 -2.52 12.91
C TYR A 216 4.03 -1.58 13.42
N ALA A 217 4.13 -0.37 12.87
CA ALA A 217 5.16 0.61 13.24
C ALA A 217 5.00 1.15 14.67
N GLN A 218 3.78 1.16 15.20
CA GLN A 218 3.47 1.71 16.52
C GLN A 218 3.38 0.65 17.62
N LEU A 219 3.20 -0.62 17.24
CA LEU A 219 3.03 -1.72 18.18
C LEU A 219 4.30 -1.93 19.01
N THR A 220 4.14 -1.96 20.32
CA THR A 220 5.20 -2.38 21.22
C THR A 220 4.83 -3.68 21.91
N VAL A 221 5.80 -4.54 22.14
CA VAL A 221 5.59 -5.87 22.75
C VAL A 221 6.49 -6.00 23.95
N ALA A 222 5.89 -6.24 25.13
CA ALA A 222 6.59 -6.71 26.31
C ALA A 222 6.15 -8.13 26.64
N LEU A 223 7.07 -8.99 27.03
CA LEU A 223 6.82 -10.39 27.34
C LEU A 223 7.21 -10.69 28.78
N ASP A 224 6.25 -11.13 29.58
CA ASP A 224 6.48 -11.73 30.87
C ASP A 224 6.46 -13.26 30.72
N SER A 225 7.49 -13.93 31.24
CA SER A 225 7.63 -15.37 31.20
C SER A 225 7.74 -15.94 32.61
N THR A 226 6.93 -16.96 32.90
CA THR A 226 6.99 -17.75 34.13
C THR A 226 7.09 -19.21 33.76
N ASP A 227 7.26 -20.08 34.75
CA ASP A 227 7.29 -21.56 34.54
C ASP A 227 5.95 -22.11 34.00
N THR A 228 4.86 -21.38 34.19
CA THR A 228 3.52 -21.81 33.84
C THR A 228 2.84 -21.04 32.72
N ALA A 229 3.39 -19.90 32.32
CA ALA A 229 2.76 -19.05 31.31
C ALA A 229 3.72 -18.04 30.66
N TRP A 230 3.32 -17.60 29.45
CA TRP A 230 3.80 -16.39 28.81
C TRP A 230 2.65 -15.39 28.75
N THR A 231 2.93 -14.15 29.12
CA THR A 231 1.98 -13.03 29.00
C THR A 231 2.59 -11.93 28.13
N LEU A 232 1.93 -11.65 27.00
CA LEU A 232 2.33 -10.57 26.10
C LEU A 232 1.50 -9.34 26.43
N HIS A 233 2.17 -8.21 26.60
CA HIS A 233 1.57 -6.89 26.75
C HIS A 233 1.85 -6.08 25.48
N LEU A 234 0.81 -5.77 24.72
CA LEU A 234 0.86 -5.09 23.45
C LEU A 234 0.49 -3.62 23.65
N GLY A 235 1.49 -2.75 23.68
CA GLY A 235 1.27 -1.30 23.72
C GLY A 235 0.84 -0.78 22.34
N ASN A 236 -0.03 0.23 22.34
CA ASN A 236 -0.63 0.80 21.13
C ASN A 236 -1.44 -0.22 20.29
N PHE A 237 -1.95 -1.25 20.94
CA PHE A 237 -2.85 -2.22 20.33
C PHE A 237 -4.14 -1.52 19.86
N VAL A 238 -4.62 -1.83 18.64
CA VAL A 238 -5.83 -1.24 18.07
C VAL A 238 -6.96 -2.27 17.99
N ASP A 239 -6.82 -3.28 17.12
CA ASP A 239 -7.89 -4.25 16.85
C ASP A 239 -7.35 -5.69 16.78
N GLU A 240 -6.27 -5.91 16.06
CA GLU A 240 -5.57 -7.19 15.97
C GLU A 240 -4.07 -6.99 15.76
N ALA A 241 -3.26 -7.96 16.17
CA ALA A 241 -1.83 -7.99 15.89
C ALA A 241 -1.39 -9.41 15.54
N TRP A 242 -0.49 -9.52 14.56
CA TRP A 242 0.08 -10.78 14.14
C TRP A 242 1.55 -10.81 14.52
N LEU A 243 1.96 -11.85 15.25
CA LEU A 243 3.29 -11.95 15.83
C LEU A 243 3.85 -13.36 15.61
N PHE A 244 5.14 -13.46 15.31
CA PHE A 244 5.84 -14.72 15.47
C PHE A 244 6.14 -14.95 16.94
N PHE A 245 5.69 -16.08 17.47
CA PHE A 245 5.95 -16.51 18.84
C PHE A 245 6.83 -17.75 18.82
N ARG A 246 7.97 -17.70 19.50
CA ARG A 246 8.88 -18.82 19.65
C ARG A 246 8.86 -19.33 21.09
N ALA A 247 8.47 -20.58 21.27
CA ALA A 247 8.46 -21.24 22.57
C ALA A 247 9.80 -21.95 22.80
N ASN A 248 10.83 -21.18 23.21
CA ASN A 248 12.19 -21.73 23.43
C ASN A 248 12.22 -22.81 24.53
N GLU A 249 11.29 -22.77 25.48
CA GLU A 249 11.17 -23.71 26.59
C GLU A 249 9.71 -24.03 26.85
N GLY A 250 9.39 -25.30 27.06
CA GLY A 250 8.03 -25.76 27.23
C GLY A 250 7.21 -25.78 25.96
N THR A 251 5.94 -26.11 26.09
CA THR A 251 5.00 -26.17 24.96
C THR A 251 3.77 -25.29 25.23
N PRO A 252 3.30 -24.51 24.26
CA PRO A 252 2.12 -23.69 24.40
C PRO A 252 0.87 -24.53 24.65
N GLY A 253 0.08 -24.11 25.64
CA GLY A 253 -1.20 -24.68 25.97
C GLY A 253 -2.35 -23.78 25.52
N ARG A 254 -3.29 -23.53 26.43
CA ARG A 254 -4.45 -22.66 26.17
C ARG A 254 -4.01 -21.23 25.96
N VAL A 255 -4.61 -20.57 24.96
CA VAL A 255 -4.42 -19.14 24.68
C VAL A 255 -5.67 -18.38 25.05
N THR A 256 -5.49 -17.24 25.72
CA THR A 256 -6.57 -16.29 26.04
C THR A 256 -6.28 -14.99 25.31
N ASN A 257 -7.30 -14.40 24.71
CA ASN A 257 -7.22 -13.19 23.90
C ASN A 257 -6.33 -13.32 22.63
N GLY A 258 -6.31 -14.52 22.05
CA GLY A 258 -5.59 -14.77 20.82
C GLY A 258 -5.76 -16.20 20.33
N GLU A 259 -5.19 -16.44 19.17
CA GLU A 259 -5.13 -17.75 18.52
C GLU A 259 -3.67 -18.06 18.18
N LEU A 260 -3.25 -19.29 18.39
CA LEU A 260 -1.88 -19.74 18.13
C LEU A 260 -1.89 -20.86 17.09
N THR A 261 -1.26 -20.61 15.95
CA THR A 261 -1.09 -21.60 14.88
C THR A 261 0.34 -22.10 14.87
N HIS A 262 0.55 -23.41 14.99
CA HIS A 262 1.88 -23.99 14.88
C HIS A 262 2.40 -23.89 13.44
N LEU A 263 3.61 -23.40 13.27
CA LEU A 263 4.27 -23.28 11.95
C LEU A 263 5.29 -24.39 11.75
N THR A 264 6.34 -24.43 12.56
CA THR A 264 7.40 -25.44 12.50
C THR A 264 8.23 -25.43 13.79
N GLY A 265 8.61 -26.61 14.28
CA GLY A 265 9.44 -26.74 15.50
C GLY A 265 8.82 -26.04 16.70
N ASP A 266 9.53 -25.05 17.21
CA ASP A 266 9.11 -24.20 18.34
C ASP A 266 8.45 -22.87 17.91
N LEU A 267 8.25 -22.66 16.60
CA LEU A 267 7.74 -21.43 16.04
C LEU A 267 6.23 -21.51 15.77
N TYR A 268 5.53 -20.49 16.22
CA TYR A 268 4.08 -20.32 16.07
C TYR A 268 3.76 -18.95 15.49
N LEU A 269 2.60 -18.85 14.82
CA LEU A 269 1.97 -17.59 14.47
C LEU A 269 0.89 -17.30 15.52
N LEU A 270 1.04 -16.17 16.21
CA LEU A 270 0.06 -15.67 17.18
C LEU A 270 -0.77 -14.57 16.52
N LYS A 271 -2.08 -14.75 16.50
CA LYS A 271 -3.05 -13.69 16.27
C LYS A 271 -3.54 -13.18 17.62
N ALA A 272 -3.13 -11.97 18.02
CA ALA A 272 -3.63 -11.31 19.21
C ALA A 272 -4.92 -10.56 18.91
N THR A 273 -5.93 -10.69 19.79
CA THR A 273 -7.24 -10.03 19.66
C THR A 273 -7.50 -9.04 20.80
N ALA A 274 -6.52 -8.84 21.69
CA ALA A 274 -6.54 -7.85 22.76
C ALA A 274 -5.12 -7.40 23.11
N GLY A 275 -4.99 -6.28 23.79
CA GLY A 275 -3.72 -5.71 24.23
C GLY A 275 -2.95 -6.55 25.27
N THR A 276 -3.56 -7.58 25.82
CA THR A 276 -2.87 -8.54 26.67
C THR A 276 -3.28 -9.97 26.25
N VAL A 277 -2.28 -10.76 25.89
CA VAL A 277 -2.46 -12.17 25.50
C VAL A 277 -1.79 -13.05 26.53
N HIS A 278 -2.49 -14.08 26.96
CA HIS A 278 -1.96 -15.07 27.90
C HIS A 278 -1.89 -16.44 27.22
N ILE A 279 -0.72 -17.09 27.31
CA ILE A 279 -0.45 -18.40 26.74
C ILE A 279 0.01 -19.31 27.88
N GLU A 280 -0.74 -20.37 28.20
CA GLU A 280 -0.31 -21.38 29.16
C GLU A 280 0.97 -22.06 28.66
N ARG A 281 1.89 -22.33 29.58
CA ARG A 281 3.13 -23.07 29.35
C ARG A 281 3.04 -24.44 30.00
N LYS A 282 3.28 -25.50 29.21
CA LYS A 282 3.28 -26.90 29.66
C LYS A 282 4.67 -27.48 29.54
N GLY A 283 5.10 -28.26 30.51
CA GLY A 283 6.32 -29.04 30.43
C GLY A 283 7.59 -28.17 30.48
N ALA A 284 7.64 -27.19 31.38
CA ALA A 284 8.88 -26.50 31.72
C ALA A 284 9.77 -27.33 32.61
#